data_e8aff2d58c1a51b990a4404fed04a4ea
#
_entry.id   e8aff2d58c1a51b990a4404fed04a4ea
#
_cell.length_a   1.000
_cell.length_b   1.000
_cell.length_c   1.000
_cell.angle_alpha   90.00
_cell.angle_beta   90.00
_cell.angle_gamma   90.00
#
_symmetry.space_group_name_H-M   'P 1'
#
loop_
_entity.id
_entity.type
_entity.pdbx_description
1 polymer ?
#
loop_
_entity_poly.entity_id
_entity_poly.type
_entity_poly.pdbx_seq_one_letter_code
_entity_poly.pdbx_strand_id
1 'polypeptide(L)'
;MENIIYFKKINSIGGVESWLYYLAKKYEFKVYYKEADAEQVKRLSQMVEVHKYKEPIKCDKFFCNYGLNIQVDAKEKYNVIHCDFKNVWFAPMKYEGFKNIGVSKVACDSYTELTGIECELMYNPITIDIPKVEKYNDGKLHLISATRLSREKGLVRMQKLARMLENAGIDYEWVVYTDRHRQPIGKNVIYKKPKLDILEEIAKADYLVQLSDCEAFCYTVVESLMCGTPVIATDLPVFKELGIIHGKNAIICDLDMRNVDIPMIQEKSLKVAYKPPTSDWGKYLSSEKTYNPNELVKVRTTKRIYDVELDRHYIRHEEIEITKARASELEAKGLVEIL
;
A
#
# COMPACT_ATOMS: atom_id res chain seq x y z
N MET A 1 23.14 0.74 -14.51
CA MET A 1 23.04 -0.13 -13.30
C MET A 1 21.62 -0.67 -13.28
N GLU A 2 21.46 -1.98 -13.28
CA GLU A 2 20.14 -2.59 -13.33
C GLU A 2 19.66 -2.95 -11.93
N ASN A 3 18.57 -2.33 -11.50
CA ASN A 3 17.94 -2.56 -10.20
C ASN A 3 16.62 -3.31 -10.42
N ILE A 4 16.42 -4.40 -9.70
CA ILE A 4 15.21 -5.24 -9.85
C ILE A 4 14.54 -5.40 -8.50
N ILE A 5 13.22 -5.18 -8.47
CA ILE A 5 12.36 -5.48 -7.34
C ILE A 5 11.47 -6.67 -7.71
N TYR A 6 11.53 -7.73 -6.93
CA TYR A 6 10.79 -8.96 -7.18
C TYR A 6 9.65 -9.16 -6.21
N PHE A 7 8.52 -9.56 -6.76
CA PHE A 7 7.34 -9.99 -6.02
C PHE A 7 6.93 -11.42 -6.38
N LYS A 8 6.73 -12.27 -5.37
CA LYS A 8 6.05 -13.53 -5.60
C LYS A 8 4.61 -13.27 -6.08
N LYS A 9 3.94 -12.31 -5.46
CA LYS A 9 2.59 -11.88 -5.83
C LYS A 9 2.40 -10.39 -5.59
N ILE A 10 1.91 -9.67 -6.59
CA ILE A 10 1.42 -8.30 -6.48
C ILE A 10 -0.10 -8.38 -6.33
N ASN A 11 -0.63 -7.96 -5.18
CA ASN A 11 -2.07 -7.96 -4.93
C ASN A 11 -2.73 -6.71 -5.51
N SER A 12 -4.06 -6.67 -5.52
CA SER A 12 -4.80 -5.50 -6.00
C SER A 12 -4.57 -4.26 -5.13
N ILE A 13 -4.57 -4.42 -3.80
CA ILE A 13 -4.34 -3.31 -2.84
C ILE A 13 -3.61 -3.86 -1.61
N GLY A 14 -2.61 -3.09 -1.13
CA GLY A 14 -1.88 -3.42 0.08
C GLY A 14 -0.76 -2.42 0.37
N GLY A 15 -0.22 -2.45 1.59
CA GLY A 15 0.86 -1.54 1.99
C GLY A 15 2.15 -1.77 1.20
N VAL A 16 2.44 -3.01 0.81
CA VAL A 16 3.63 -3.34 0.02
C VAL A 16 3.45 -2.90 -1.44
N GLU A 17 2.24 -2.98 -1.98
CA GLU A 17 1.88 -2.45 -3.29
C GLU A 17 1.95 -0.91 -3.30
N SER A 18 1.55 -0.24 -2.22
CA SER A 18 1.72 1.21 -2.06
C SER A 18 3.20 1.61 -2.01
N TRP A 19 4.05 0.85 -1.29
CA TRP A 19 5.50 1.06 -1.28
C TRP A 19 6.09 0.98 -2.69
N LEU A 20 5.75 -0.04 -3.45
CA LEU A 20 6.21 -0.21 -4.82
C LEU A 20 5.76 0.95 -5.72
N TYR A 21 4.50 1.37 -5.59
CA TYR A 21 3.94 2.48 -6.34
C TYR A 21 4.65 3.81 -6.05
N TYR A 22 4.88 4.15 -4.76
CA TYR A 22 5.56 5.39 -4.41
C TYR A 22 7.05 5.38 -4.78
N LEU A 23 7.72 4.22 -4.75
CA LEU A 23 9.04 4.08 -5.34
C LEU A 23 9.01 4.33 -6.84
N ALA A 24 8.07 3.71 -7.57
CA ALA A 24 7.95 3.85 -9.01
C ALA A 24 7.63 5.29 -9.45
N LYS A 25 6.96 6.10 -8.62
CA LYS A 25 6.77 7.54 -8.91
C LYS A 25 8.10 8.32 -8.96
N LYS A 26 9.12 7.89 -8.21
CA LYS A 26 10.34 8.68 -8.01
C LYS A 26 11.60 8.04 -8.60
N TYR A 27 11.72 6.72 -8.59
CA TYR A 27 12.95 6.01 -8.92
C TYR A 27 12.78 5.10 -10.13
N GLU A 28 13.92 4.77 -10.78
CA GLU A 28 14.02 3.85 -11.89
C GLU A 28 14.46 2.46 -11.40
N PHE A 29 13.71 1.44 -11.78
CA PHE A 29 13.98 0.02 -11.54
C PHE A 29 13.06 -0.83 -12.40
N LYS A 30 13.32 -2.14 -12.47
CA LYS A 30 12.40 -3.09 -13.10
C LYS A 30 11.67 -3.89 -12.04
N VAL A 31 10.41 -4.23 -12.32
CA VAL A 31 9.59 -5.10 -11.46
C VAL A 31 9.46 -6.46 -12.10
N TYR A 32 9.77 -7.50 -11.35
CA TYR A 32 9.49 -8.88 -11.75
C TYR A 32 8.50 -9.53 -10.79
N TYR A 33 7.54 -10.29 -11.33
CA TYR A 33 6.52 -10.97 -10.53
C TYR A 33 6.22 -12.38 -11.05
N LYS A 34 5.73 -13.28 -10.18
CA LYS A 34 5.14 -14.59 -10.61
C LYS A 34 3.65 -14.47 -10.87
N GLU A 35 2.93 -13.82 -9.95
CA GLU A 35 1.49 -13.55 -10.04
C GLU A 35 1.26 -12.06 -9.79
N ALA A 36 0.33 -11.46 -10.49
CA ALA A 36 -0.02 -10.06 -10.27
C ALA A 36 -1.48 -9.77 -10.59
N ASP A 37 -2.04 -8.81 -9.88
CA ASP A 37 -3.27 -8.15 -10.26
C ASP A 37 -3.03 -7.26 -11.49
N ALA A 38 -3.89 -7.37 -12.49
CA ALA A 38 -3.69 -6.70 -13.77
C ALA A 38 -3.82 -5.16 -13.67
N GLU A 39 -4.67 -4.65 -12.79
CA GLU A 39 -4.82 -3.20 -12.59
C GLU A 39 -3.57 -2.59 -11.93
N GLN A 40 -2.93 -3.34 -11.01
CA GLN A 40 -1.65 -2.92 -10.45
C GLN A 40 -0.54 -2.95 -11.50
N VAL A 41 -0.48 -3.97 -12.34
CA VAL A 41 0.49 -4.01 -13.45
C VAL A 41 0.24 -2.83 -14.40
N LYS A 42 -1.01 -2.56 -14.79
CA LYS A 42 -1.38 -1.41 -15.61
C LYS A 42 -0.91 -0.09 -14.98
N ARG A 43 -1.12 0.08 -13.66
CA ARG A 43 -0.69 1.27 -12.92
C ARG A 43 0.83 1.44 -12.88
N LEU A 44 1.56 0.36 -12.58
CA LEU A 44 3.01 0.38 -12.45
C LEU A 44 3.72 0.56 -13.79
N SER A 45 3.20 -0.08 -14.84
CA SER A 45 3.78 -0.03 -16.19
C SER A 45 3.69 1.34 -16.88
N GLN A 46 2.98 2.31 -16.27
CA GLN A 46 3.05 3.72 -16.67
C GLN A 46 4.32 4.43 -16.16
N MET A 47 5.07 3.81 -15.25
CA MET A 47 6.17 4.46 -14.54
C MET A 47 7.49 3.71 -14.59
N VAL A 48 7.45 2.38 -14.66
CA VAL A 48 8.62 1.47 -14.66
C VAL A 48 8.34 0.23 -15.51
N GLU A 49 9.41 -0.47 -15.92
CA GLU A 49 9.27 -1.76 -16.62
C GLU A 49 8.72 -2.82 -15.66
N VAL A 50 7.70 -3.58 -16.12
CA VAL A 50 7.03 -4.62 -15.33
C VAL A 50 6.96 -5.91 -16.11
N HIS A 51 7.58 -6.97 -15.59
CA HIS A 51 7.75 -8.24 -16.29
C HIS A 51 7.24 -9.43 -15.47
N LYS A 52 6.61 -10.37 -16.15
CA LYS A 52 6.34 -11.67 -15.56
C LYS A 52 7.64 -12.49 -15.52
N TYR A 53 7.96 -13.07 -14.38
CA TYR A 53 9.14 -13.92 -14.23
C TYR A 53 9.04 -15.17 -15.08
N LYS A 54 10.04 -15.40 -15.94
CA LYS A 54 10.13 -16.58 -16.83
C LYS A 54 11.46 -17.31 -16.70
N GLU A 55 12.54 -16.60 -16.41
CA GLU A 55 13.93 -17.10 -16.43
C GLU A 55 14.74 -16.53 -15.26
N PRO A 56 15.92 -17.10 -14.95
CA PRO A 56 16.79 -16.58 -13.91
C PRO A 56 17.10 -15.09 -14.11
N ILE A 57 17.03 -14.33 -13.02
CA ILE A 57 17.30 -12.90 -13.03
C ILE A 57 18.81 -12.67 -12.85
N LYS A 58 19.38 -11.79 -13.68
CA LYS A 58 20.74 -11.27 -13.53
C LYS A 58 20.70 -9.75 -13.46
N CYS A 59 21.26 -9.15 -12.41
CA CYS A 59 21.22 -7.71 -12.19
C CYS A 59 22.33 -7.18 -11.28
N ASP A 60 22.40 -5.86 -11.10
CA ASP A 60 23.32 -5.24 -10.14
C ASP A 60 22.75 -5.30 -8.72
N LYS A 61 21.52 -4.81 -8.52
CA LYS A 61 20.84 -4.84 -7.22
C LYS A 61 19.48 -5.52 -7.31
N PHE A 62 19.25 -6.42 -6.38
CA PHE A 62 18.02 -7.20 -6.30
C PHE A 62 17.32 -7.00 -4.96
N PHE A 63 16.04 -6.69 -5.00
CA PHE A 63 15.19 -6.53 -3.82
C PHE A 63 14.07 -7.55 -3.83
N CYS A 64 13.84 -8.22 -2.72
CA CYS A 64 12.70 -9.10 -2.56
C CYS A 64 11.80 -8.68 -1.38
N ASN A 65 10.53 -9.10 -1.47
CA ASN A 65 9.51 -8.94 -0.45
C ASN A 65 8.81 -10.28 -0.25
N TYR A 66 8.71 -10.79 0.97
CA TYR A 66 7.93 -11.98 1.34
C TYR A 66 8.09 -13.19 0.40
N GLY A 67 9.22 -13.83 0.45
CA GLY A 67 9.41 -15.12 -0.22
C GLY A 67 10.16 -15.04 -1.53
N LEU A 68 11.33 -15.62 -1.47
CA LEU A 68 12.21 -15.82 -2.61
C LEU A 68 12.11 -17.26 -3.06
N ASN A 69 11.57 -17.50 -4.24
CA ASN A 69 11.44 -18.82 -4.85
C ASN A 69 11.82 -18.80 -6.34
N ILE A 70 12.85 -18.02 -6.65
CA ILE A 70 13.41 -17.86 -7.98
C ILE A 70 14.93 -17.94 -7.92
N GLN A 71 15.55 -18.15 -9.08
CA GLN A 71 17.00 -18.05 -9.22
C GLN A 71 17.37 -16.60 -9.55
N VAL A 72 18.36 -16.07 -8.80
CA VAL A 72 18.87 -14.72 -8.98
C VAL A 72 20.38 -14.68 -8.83
N ASP A 73 21.05 -14.08 -9.81
CA ASP A 73 22.46 -13.70 -9.80
C ASP A 73 22.55 -12.17 -9.74
N ALA A 74 22.87 -11.63 -8.56
CA ALA A 74 22.95 -10.20 -8.33
C ALA A 74 24.18 -9.85 -7.50
N LYS A 75 24.81 -8.70 -7.80
CA LYS A 75 25.98 -8.21 -7.04
C LYS A 75 25.62 -7.87 -5.60
N GLU A 76 24.43 -7.27 -5.42
CA GLU A 76 23.88 -6.95 -4.10
C GLU A 76 22.44 -7.43 -3.99
N LYS A 77 22.09 -8.01 -2.84
CA LYS A 77 20.76 -8.57 -2.57
C LYS A 77 20.17 -7.97 -1.30
N TYR A 78 18.91 -7.58 -1.36
CA TYR A 78 18.20 -6.91 -0.28
C TYR A 78 16.87 -7.59 0.02
N ASN A 79 16.61 -7.81 1.30
CA ASN A 79 15.34 -8.29 1.83
C ASN A 79 14.61 -7.10 2.50
N VAL A 80 13.48 -6.68 1.96
CA VAL A 80 12.71 -5.56 2.48
C VAL A 80 11.67 -6.05 3.47
N ILE A 81 11.72 -5.55 4.69
CA ILE A 81 10.91 -5.96 5.83
C ILE A 81 9.75 -4.99 6.01
N HIS A 82 8.54 -5.45 5.72
CA HIS A 82 7.28 -4.69 5.80
C HIS A 82 6.38 -5.14 6.95
N CYS A 83 6.92 -5.81 7.96
CA CYS A 83 6.13 -6.46 8.98
C CYS A 83 6.69 -6.20 10.39
N ASP A 84 5.81 -6.01 11.36
CA ASP A 84 6.13 -6.16 12.77
C ASP A 84 5.99 -7.64 13.15
N PHE A 85 7.08 -8.36 13.09
CA PHE A 85 7.11 -9.81 13.30
C PHE A 85 6.78 -10.24 14.72
N LYS A 86 6.82 -9.36 15.71
CA LYS A 86 6.39 -9.68 17.09
C LYS A 86 4.88 -9.86 17.21
N ASN A 87 4.12 -9.25 16.30
CA ASN A 87 2.68 -9.18 16.36
C ASN A 87 1.98 -9.90 15.19
N VAL A 88 2.68 -10.80 14.50
CA VAL A 88 2.12 -11.64 13.44
C VAL A 88 2.38 -13.11 13.72
N TRP A 89 1.61 -14.01 13.12
CA TRP A 89 1.66 -15.44 13.38
C TRP A 89 2.75 -16.20 12.60
N PHE A 90 3.42 -15.57 11.64
CA PHE A 90 4.47 -16.20 10.82
C PHE A 90 5.85 -15.64 11.16
N ALA A 91 6.87 -16.50 11.01
CA ALA A 91 8.25 -16.15 11.31
C ALA A 91 8.89 -15.29 10.21
N PRO A 92 9.88 -14.45 10.56
CA PRO A 92 10.66 -13.72 9.58
C PRO A 92 11.48 -14.65 8.70
N MET A 93 11.56 -14.35 7.40
CA MET A 93 12.39 -15.06 6.46
C MET A 93 13.85 -14.57 6.55
N LYS A 94 14.79 -15.51 6.59
CA LYS A 94 16.22 -15.25 6.56
C LYS A 94 16.79 -15.70 5.23
N TYR A 95 17.53 -14.82 4.56
CA TYR A 95 18.19 -15.15 3.29
C TYR A 95 19.71 -14.95 3.44
N GLU A 96 20.45 -16.00 3.16
CA GLU A 96 21.91 -15.94 3.17
C GLU A 96 22.44 -14.96 2.09
N GLY A 97 23.36 -14.09 2.48
CA GLY A 97 23.96 -13.09 1.60
C GLY A 97 23.05 -11.88 1.28
N PHE A 98 21.91 -11.74 1.95
CA PHE A 98 21.04 -10.57 1.82
C PHE A 98 21.29 -9.55 2.92
N LYS A 99 21.30 -8.27 2.55
CA LYS A 99 21.17 -7.14 3.48
C LYS A 99 19.68 -6.92 3.78
N ASN A 100 19.33 -6.61 5.03
CA ASN A 100 17.95 -6.41 5.42
C ASN A 100 17.64 -4.91 5.57
N ILE A 101 16.50 -4.50 5.05
CA ILE A 101 16.01 -3.12 5.09
C ILE A 101 14.60 -3.13 5.68
N GLY A 102 14.41 -2.46 6.81
CA GLY A 102 13.08 -2.32 7.44
C GLY A 102 12.45 -0.98 7.12
N VAL A 103 11.16 -0.98 6.83
CA VAL A 103 10.40 0.21 6.44
C VAL A 103 10.02 1.13 7.61
N SER A 104 10.32 0.71 8.82
CA SER A 104 10.18 1.45 10.08
C SER A 104 11.12 0.89 11.12
N LYS A 105 11.34 1.64 12.20
CA LYS A 105 12.11 1.15 13.35
C LYS A 105 11.46 -0.09 13.97
N VAL A 106 10.12 -0.08 14.09
CA VAL A 106 9.36 -1.24 14.57
C VAL A 106 9.61 -2.49 13.73
N ALA A 107 9.63 -2.37 12.41
CA ALA A 107 9.94 -3.48 11.50
C ALA A 107 11.39 -3.96 11.68
N CYS A 108 12.37 -3.05 11.76
CA CYS A 108 13.77 -3.38 12.01
C CYS A 108 13.96 -4.09 13.35
N ASP A 109 13.45 -3.49 14.43
CA ASP A 109 13.65 -4.01 15.80
C ASP A 109 13.03 -5.40 15.94
N SER A 110 11.81 -5.62 15.41
CA SER A 110 11.13 -6.91 15.45
C SER A 110 11.88 -7.99 14.66
N TYR A 111 12.42 -7.64 13.48
CA TYR A 111 13.22 -8.55 12.68
C TYR A 111 14.55 -8.90 13.38
N THR A 112 15.28 -7.90 13.83
CA THR A 112 16.58 -8.08 14.49
C THR A 112 16.46 -8.90 15.77
N GLU A 113 15.45 -8.63 16.60
CA GLU A 113 15.22 -9.37 17.85
C GLU A 113 14.93 -10.85 17.61
N LEU A 114 14.12 -11.18 16.59
CA LEU A 114 13.72 -12.56 16.29
C LEU A 114 14.77 -13.34 15.47
N THR A 115 15.64 -12.64 14.74
CA THR A 115 16.59 -13.31 13.85
C THR A 115 18.03 -13.24 14.33
N GLY A 116 18.38 -12.24 15.14
CA GLY A 116 19.76 -11.86 15.47
C GLY A 116 20.51 -11.17 14.32
N ILE A 117 19.84 -10.81 13.23
CA ILE A 117 20.45 -10.21 12.04
C ILE A 117 20.09 -8.72 11.98
N GLU A 118 21.09 -7.87 11.75
CA GLU A 118 20.90 -6.43 11.62
C GLU A 118 19.97 -6.06 10.45
N CYS A 119 19.19 -4.99 10.67
CA CYS A 119 18.25 -4.45 9.70
C CYS A 119 18.45 -2.93 9.61
N GLU A 120 18.73 -2.44 8.41
CA GLU A 120 18.88 -1.00 8.17
C GLU A 120 17.50 -0.33 8.08
N LEU A 121 17.32 0.81 8.75
CA LEU A 121 16.09 1.58 8.69
C LEU A 121 16.03 2.43 7.41
N MET A 122 14.98 2.21 6.62
CA MET A 122 14.63 3.03 5.46
C MET A 122 13.13 3.28 5.46
N TYR A 123 12.69 4.42 5.96
CA TYR A 123 11.26 4.76 5.95
C TYR A 123 10.66 4.63 4.55
N ASN A 124 9.44 4.18 4.52
CA ASN A 124 8.68 4.06 3.28
C ASN A 124 8.65 5.38 2.50
N PRO A 125 8.87 5.35 1.18
CA PRO A 125 8.68 6.51 0.34
C PRO A 125 7.20 6.87 0.29
N ILE A 126 6.89 8.15 0.28
CA ILE A 126 5.54 8.64 0.04
C ILE A 126 5.60 10.01 -0.63
N THR A 127 4.86 10.15 -1.72
CA THR A 127 4.66 11.41 -2.43
C THR A 127 3.24 11.43 -2.95
N ILE A 128 2.41 12.31 -2.39
CA ILE A 128 1.02 12.46 -2.79
C ILE A 128 0.79 13.85 -3.39
N ASP A 129 -0.13 13.89 -4.35
CA ASP A 129 -0.73 15.12 -4.82
C ASP A 129 -1.95 15.37 -3.93
N ILE A 130 -1.87 16.37 -3.04
CA ILE A 130 -2.92 16.66 -2.05
C ILE A 130 -4.17 17.12 -2.81
N PRO A 131 -5.31 16.40 -2.67
CA PRO A 131 -6.54 16.77 -3.35
C PRO A 131 -7.07 18.13 -2.88
N LYS A 132 -7.49 18.95 -3.82
CA LYS A 132 -8.19 20.22 -3.53
C LYS A 132 -9.69 19.98 -3.51
N VAL A 133 -10.21 19.52 -2.38
CA VAL A 133 -11.61 19.19 -2.17
C VAL A 133 -12.12 19.86 -0.90
N GLU A 134 -13.41 20.17 -0.87
CA GLU A 134 -14.07 20.65 0.33
C GLU A 134 -14.51 19.47 1.20
N LYS A 135 -14.40 19.64 2.52
CA LYS A 135 -14.93 18.68 3.48
C LYS A 135 -16.46 18.69 3.46
N TYR A 136 -17.05 17.56 3.84
CA TYR A 136 -18.50 17.49 4.04
C TYR A 136 -18.95 18.52 5.08
N ASN A 137 -20.08 19.18 4.82
CA ASN A 137 -20.65 20.23 5.69
C ASN A 137 -22.17 20.09 5.77
N ASP A 138 -22.65 18.91 6.10
CA ASP A 138 -24.07 18.55 6.24
C ASP A 138 -24.50 18.34 7.69
N GLY A 139 -23.64 18.70 8.65
CA GLY A 139 -23.86 18.56 10.09
C GLY A 139 -23.56 17.18 10.66
N LYS A 140 -23.23 16.19 9.84
CA LYS A 140 -22.85 14.85 10.29
C LYS A 140 -21.36 14.75 10.58
N LEU A 141 -21.00 13.70 11.30
CA LEU A 141 -19.62 13.26 11.46
C LEU A 141 -19.28 12.27 10.33
N HIS A 142 -18.36 12.64 9.43
CA HIS A 142 -17.93 11.80 8.32
C HIS A 142 -16.65 11.02 8.66
N LEU A 143 -16.79 9.69 8.74
CA LEU A 143 -15.69 8.77 9.00
C LEU A 143 -15.36 7.97 7.76
N ILE A 144 -14.07 7.68 7.55
CA ILE A 144 -13.61 6.81 6.48
C ILE A 144 -12.65 5.75 7.02
N SER A 145 -12.71 4.56 6.45
CA SER A 145 -11.70 3.49 6.63
C SER A 145 -11.39 2.83 5.30
N ALA A 146 -10.13 2.47 5.09
CA ALA A 146 -9.71 1.65 3.95
C ALA A 146 -8.88 0.48 4.49
N THR A 147 -9.55 -0.61 4.81
CA THR A 147 -8.93 -1.73 5.52
C THR A 147 -9.70 -3.03 5.31
N ARG A 148 -9.01 -4.16 5.47
CA ARG A 148 -9.68 -5.46 5.57
C ARG A 148 -10.45 -5.53 6.89
N LEU A 149 -11.67 -6.05 6.85
CA LEU A 149 -12.47 -6.25 8.06
C LEU A 149 -12.12 -7.59 8.70
N SER A 150 -10.93 -7.67 9.25
CA SER A 150 -10.42 -8.81 10.00
C SER A 150 -10.19 -8.42 11.47
N ARG A 151 -9.97 -9.42 12.32
CA ARG A 151 -9.76 -9.17 13.75
C ARG A 151 -8.54 -8.30 13.99
N GLU A 152 -7.42 -8.61 13.35
CA GLU A 152 -6.15 -7.88 13.48
C GLU A 152 -6.22 -6.44 12.94
N LYS A 153 -7.16 -6.16 12.04
CA LYS A 153 -7.44 -4.80 11.54
C LYS A 153 -8.52 -4.07 12.35
N GLY A 154 -8.91 -4.63 13.50
CA GLY A 154 -9.72 -3.95 14.50
C GLY A 154 -11.22 -3.97 14.28
N LEU A 155 -11.79 -4.95 13.54
CA LEU A 155 -13.23 -5.05 13.32
C LEU A 155 -14.05 -4.89 14.62
N VAL A 156 -13.65 -5.57 15.71
CA VAL A 156 -14.35 -5.50 16.99
C VAL A 156 -14.28 -4.09 17.60
N ARG A 157 -13.14 -3.41 17.45
CA ARG A 157 -12.98 -2.02 17.92
C ARG A 157 -13.78 -1.03 17.07
N MET A 158 -13.84 -1.25 15.76
CA MET A 158 -14.73 -0.46 14.89
C MET A 158 -16.19 -0.60 15.32
N GLN A 159 -16.64 -1.82 15.64
CA GLN A 159 -17.98 -2.07 16.19
C GLN A 159 -18.21 -1.41 17.56
N LYS A 160 -17.18 -1.39 18.41
CA LYS A 160 -17.24 -0.65 19.70
C LYS A 160 -17.36 0.85 19.46
N LEU A 161 -16.53 1.42 18.59
CA LEU A 161 -16.59 2.85 18.26
C LEU A 161 -17.96 3.26 17.72
N ALA A 162 -18.50 2.49 16.75
CA ALA A 162 -19.83 2.76 16.21
C ALA A 162 -20.91 2.81 17.31
N ARG A 163 -20.91 1.83 18.23
CA ARG A 163 -21.84 1.83 19.37
C ARG A 163 -21.64 3.02 20.32
N MET A 164 -20.39 3.45 20.55
CA MET A 164 -20.11 4.61 21.37
C MET A 164 -20.68 5.89 20.75
N LEU A 165 -20.53 6.07 19.44
CA LEU A 165 -21.11 7.19 18.71
C LEU A 165 -22.64 7.15 18.73
N GLU A 166 -23.24 5.98 18.51
CA GLU A 166 -24.70 5.79 18.58
C GLU A 166 -25.25 6.10 19.99
N ASN A 167 -24.58 5.62 21.04
CA ASN A 167 -24.97 5.88 22.44
C ASN A 167 -24.81 7.35 22.85
N ALA A 168 -23.86 8.06 22.24
CA ALA A 168 -23.68 9.50 22.44
C ALA A 168 -24.65 10.37 21.61
N GLY A 169 -25.51 9.73 20.80
CA GLY A 169 -26.46 10.44 19.94
C GLY A 169 -25.82 11.22 18.79
N ILE A 170 -24.61 10.84 18.39
CA ILE A 170 -23.89 11.51 17.30
C ILE A 170 -24.43 10.99 15.97
N ASP A 171 -24.88 11.91 15.12
CA ASP A 171 -25.23 11.60 13.72
C ASP A 171 -23.93 11.48 12.92
N TYR A 172 -23.70 10.29 12.37
CA TYR A 172 -22.48 9.99 11.60
C TYR A 172 -22.77 9.19 10.33
N GLU A 173 -21.88 9.33 9.36
CA GLU A 173 -21.76 8.45 8.21
C GLU A 173 -20.34 7.89 8.17
N TRP A 174 -20.20 6.56 8.12
CA TRP A 174 -18.90 5.91 8.07
C TRP A 174 -18.74 5.08 6.79
N VAL A 175 -17.92 5.56 5.86
CA VAL A 175 -17.63 4.84 4.62
C VAL A 175 -16.43 3.91 4.85
N VAL A 176 -16.61 2.62 4.57
CA VAL A 176 -15.57 1.60 4.72
C VAL A 176 -15.26 0.97 3.38
N TYR A 177 -14.05 1.22 2.88
CA TYR A 177 -13.52 0.58 1.68
C TYR A 177 -12.89 -0.76 2.04
N THR A 178 -13.54 -1.86 1.61
CA THR A 178 -13.14 -3.23 1.94
C THR A 178 -13.61 -4.21 0.87
N ASP A 179 -12.85 -5.27 0.64
CA ASP A 179 -13.19 -6.32 -0.32
C ASP A 179 -14.23 -7.31 0.23
N ARG A 180 -14.30 -7.46 1.54
CA ARG A 180 -15.23 -8.40 2.21
C ARG A 180 -15.74 -7.82 3.52
N HIS A 181 -17.03 -7.94 3.73
CA HIS A 181 -17.66 -7.70 5.02
C HIS A 181 -18.65 -8.83 5.33
N ARG A 182 -18.44 -9.52 6.43
CA ARG A 182 -19.35 -10.59 6.92
C ARG A 182 -20.18 -10.15 8.12
N GLN A 183 -19.70 -9.14 8.84
CA GLN A 183 -20.35 -8.63 10.05
C GLN A 183 -20.44 -7.11 9.96
N PRO A 184 -21.61 -6.53 10.25
CA PRO A 184 -21.78 -5.08 10.23
C PRO A 184 -20.97 -4.43 11.36
N ILE A 185 -20.47 -3.22 11.10
CA ILE A 185 -19.79 -2.39 12.09
C ILE A 185 -20.79 -1.60 12.93
N GLY A 186 -21.75 -0.96 12.28
CA GLY A 186 -22.78 -0.12 12.91
C GLY A 186 -23.92 0.17 11.94
N LYS A 187 -24.90 1.00 12.36
CA LYS A 187 -26.10 1.29 11.58
C LYS A 187 -25.82 2.22 10.39
N ASN A 188 -24.98 3.24 10.59
CA ASN A 188 -24.70 4.28 9.61
C ASN A 188 -23.38 4.02 8.87
N VAL A 189 -23.11 2.75 8.49
CA VAL A 189 -21.90 2.33 7.81
C VAL A 189 -22.19 1.92 6.37
N ILE A 190 -21.46 2.54 5.45
CA ILE A 190 -21.56 2.28 4.00
C ILE A 190 -20.30 1.50 3.58
N TYR A 191 -20.51 0.31 2.98
CA TYR A 191 -19.40 -0.51 2.48
C TYR A 191 -19.21 -0.27 1.00
N LYS A 192 -17.96 0.05 0.61
CA LYS A 192 -17.56 0.24 -0.79
C LYS A 192 -16.40 -0.70 -1.14
N LYS A 193 -16.30 -1.05 -2.42
CA LYS A 193 -15.15 -1.81 -2.93
C LYS A 193 -13.86 -1.00 -2.79
N PRO A 194 -12.72 -1.63 -2.50
CA PRO A 194 -11.43 -0.97 -2.52
C PRO A 194 -11.17 -0.27 -3.85
N LYS A 195 -10.52 0.87 -3.82
CA LYS A 195 -10.06 1.59 -5.02
C LYS A 195 -8.62 2.08 -4.84
N LEU A 196 -7.88 2.17 -5.93
CA LEU A 196 -6.46 2.55 -5.93
C LEU A 196 -6.25 4.01 -5.55
N ASP A 197 -7.15 4.88 -5.96
CA ASP A 197 -7.13 6.30 -5.64
C ASP A 197 -8.24 6.64 -4.65
N ILE A 198 -7.87 6.80 -3.37
CA ILE A 198 -8.80 7.07 -2.27
C ILE A 198 -8.53 8.44 -1.61
N LEU A 199 -7.50 9.17 -2.04
CA LEU A 199 -7.06 10.39 -1.37
C LEU A 199 -8.16 11.47 -1.32
N GLU A 200 -8.93 11.63 -2.39
CA GLU A 200 -10.05 12.59 -2.41
C GLU A 200 -11.12 12.25 -1.37
N GLU A 201 -11.44 10.96 -1.20
CA GLU A 201 -12.43 10.53 -0.21
C GLU A 201 -11.92 10.74 1.21
N ILE A 202 -10.62 10.47 1.43
CA ILE A 202 -9.96 10.73 2.72
C ILE A 202 -9.98 12.24 3.02
N ALA A 203 -9.63 13.08 2.05
CA ALA A 203 -9.57 14.52 2.23
C ALA A 203 -10.92 15.15 2.56
N LYS A 204 -12.04 14.57 2.07
CA LYS A 204 -13.41 15.03 2.37
C LYS A 204 -13.88 14.65 3.77
N ALA A 205 -13.38 13.57 4.37
CA ALA A 205 -13.81 13.06 5.66
C ALA A 205 -13.33 13.89 6.84
N ASP A 206 -14.02 13.82 7.96
CA ASP A 206 -13.59 14.43 9.21
C ASP A 206 -12.44 13.64 9.85
N TYR A 207 -12.53 12.32 9.84
CA TYR A 207 -11.50 11.43 10.37
C TYR A 207 -11.32 10.17 9.54
N LEU A 208 -10.07 9.71 9.41
CA LEU A 208 -9.77 8.33 9.05
C LEU A 208 -9.77 7.47 10.32
N VAL A 209 -10.39 6.29 10.26
CA VAL A 209 -10.41 5.34 11.39
C VAL A 209 -9.55 4.12 11.06
N GLN A 210 -8.51 3.89 11.88
CA GLN A 210 -7.56 2.78 11.77
C GLN A 210 -7.27 2.16 13.14
N LEU A 211 -8.00 1.10 13.49
CA LEU A 211 -7.99 0.49 14.82
C LEU A 211 -7.29 -0.87 14.86
N SER A 212 -6.17 -1.02 14.17
CA SER A 212 -5.39 -2.26 14.04
C SER A 212 -4.76 -2.72 15.37
N ASP A 213 -4.46 -4.02 15.48
CA ASP A 213 -3.65 -4.61 16.56
C ASP A 213 -2.16 -4.29 16.38
N CYS A 214 -1.70 -4.24 15.15
CA CYS A 214 -0.31 -3.93 14.80
C CYS A 214 -0.22 -3.36 13.38
N GLU A 215 0.80 -2.55 13.15
CA GLU A 215 1.19 -2.02 11.84
C GLU A 215 2.72 -1.90 11.78
N ALA A 216 3.29 -2.03 10.57
CA ALA A 216 4.71 -1.76 10.35
C ALA A 216 4.94 -0.33 9.81
N PHE A 217 3.94 0.29 9.18
CA PHE A 217 3.99 1.69 8.71
C PHE A 217 2.59 2.29 8.63
N CYS A 218 1.67 1.67 7.90
CA CYS A 218 0.30 2.11 7.64
C CYS A 218 0.20 3.34 6.72
N TYR A 219 0.35 3.11 5.42
CA TYR A 219 0.23 4.16 4.40
C TYR A 219 -1.05 4.99 4.52
N THR A 220 -2.20 4.35 4.73
CA THR A 220 -3.50 5.03 4.78
C THR A 220 -3.56 6.10 5.88
N VAL A 221 -2.94 5.85 7.03
CA VAL A 221 -2.83 6.82 8.13
C VAL A 221 -1.92 7.99 7.73
N VAL A 222 -0.77 7.69 7.14
CA VAL A 222 0.17 8.73 6.69
C VAL A 222 -0.45 9.58 5.58
N GLU A 223 -1.09 8.95 4.60
CA GLU A 223 -1.83 9.61 3.51
C GLU A 223 -2.93 10.52 4.05
N SER A 224 -3.71 10.06 5.03
CA SER A 224 -4.76 10.83 5.68
C SER A 224 -4.22 12.11 6.32
N LEU A 225 -3.16 11.99 7.10
CA LEU A 225 -2.54 13.14 7.75
C LEU A 225 -1.90 14.12 6.75
N MET A 226 -1.32 13.63 5.66
CA MET A 226 -0.81 14.49 4.59
C MET A 226 -1.94 15.22 3.84
N CYS A 227 -3.13 14.63 3.73
CA CYS A 227 -4.33 15.28 3.19
C CYS A 227 -4.98 16.26 4.18
N GLY A 228 -4.46 16.42 5.40
CA GLY A 228 -5.04 17.28 6.43
C GLY A 228 -6.22 16.65 7.19
N THR A 229 -6.45 15.34 7.04
CA THR A 229 -7.51 14.60 7.72
C THR A 229 -6.93 13.88 8.92
N PRO A 230 -7.34 14.24 10.17
CA PRO A 230 -6.88 13.58 11.38
C PRO A 230 -7.34 12.13 11.46
N VAL A 231 -6.72 11.34 12.32
CA VAL A 231 -7.01 9.93 12.46
C VAL A 231 -7.54 9.55 13.83
N ILE A 232 -8.44 8.57 13.89
CA ILE A 232 -8.79 7.83 15.10
C ILE A 232 -8.05 6.49 15.01
N ALA A 233 -7.08 6.28 15.88
CA ALA A 233 -6.18 5.14 15.78
C ALA A 233 -5.89 4.49 17.14
N THR A 234 -5.47 3.22 17.13
CA THR A 234 -4.96 2.53 18.31
C THR A 234 -3.56 3.02 18.70
N ASP A 235 -3.20 2.90 19.98
CA ASP A 235 -1.87 3.24 20.50
C ASP A 235 -0.83 2.20 20.06
N LEU A 236 -0.23 2.40 18.88
CA LEU A 236 0.78 1.51 18.31
C LEU A 236 2.18 2.15 18.34
N PRO A 237 3.25 1.36 18.59
CA PRO A 237 4.62 1.86 18.58
C PRO A 237 4.99 2.60 17.30
N VAL A 238 4.59 2.08 16.14
CA VAL A 238 4.86 2.69 14.83
C VAL A 238 4.18 4.05 14.67
N PHE A 239 3.02 4.27 15.26
CA PHE A 239 2.34 5.56 15.18
C PHE A 239 3.09 6.63 15.98
N LYS A 240 3.64 6.27 17.16
CA LYS A 240 4.54 7.15 17.91
C LYS A 240 5.80 7.50 17.11
N GLU A 241 6.41 6.49 16.49
CA GLU A 241 7.57 6.65 15.62
C GLU A 241 7.29 7.60 14.44
N LEU A 242 6.10 7.49 13.84
CA LEU A 242 5.67 8.33 12.73
C LEU A 242 5.16 9.72 13.15
N GLY A 243 5.22 10.08 14.45
CA GLY A 243 4.78 11.39 14.94
C GLY A 243 3.26 11.57 14.95
N ILE A 244 2.51 10.49 15.15
CA ILE A 244 1.06 10.49 15.30
C ILE A 244 0.75 10.68 16.79
N ILE A 245 0.17 11.83 17.13
CA ILE A 245 0.08 12.32 18.52
C ILE A 245 -1.37 12.65 18.85
N HIS A 246 -1.85 12.09 19.97
CA HIS A 246 -3.17 12.38 20.52
C HIS A 246 -3.35 13.88 20.78
N GLY A 247 -4.51 14.42 20.43
CA GLY A 247 -4.85 15.83 20.58
C GLY A 247 -4.15 16.79 19.60
N LYS A 248 -3.24 16.31 18.75
CA LYS A 248 -2.55 17.11 17.74
C LYS A 248 -3.02 16.77 16.32
N ASN A 249 -2.84 15.55 15.90
CA ASN A 249 -3.19 15.05 14.56
C ASN A 249 -3.98 13.75 14.61
N ALA A 250 -4.22 13.23 15.81
CA ALA A 250 -4.93 11.98 16.03
C ALA A 250 -5.73 11.98 17.32
N ILE A 251 -6.73 11.11 17.39
CA ILE A 251 -7.37 10.64 18.60
C ILE A 251 -6.87 9.21 18.82
N ILE A 252 -5.99 9.02 19.80
CA ILE A 252 -5.37 7.72 20.09
C ILE A 252 -6.20 7.01 21.15
N CYS A 253 -6.58 5.76 20.83
CA CYS A 253 -7.34 4.89 21.71
C CYS A 253 -6.47 3.70 22.17
N ASP A 254 -6.68 3.22 23.39
CA ASP A 254 -6.11 1.94 23.80
C ASP A 254 -6.73 0.75 23.05
N LEU A 255 -6.08 -0.39 23.06
CA LEU A 255 -6.57 -1.60 22.39
C LEU A 255 -7.91 -2.10 22.97
N ASP A 256 -8.23 -1.73 24.20
CA ASP A 256 -9.50 -2.08 24.88
C ASP A 256 -10.61 -1.05 24.58
N MET A 257 -10.29 0.07 23.94
CA MET A 257 -11.23 1.17 23.64
C MET A 257 -11.90 1.75 24.90
N ARG A 258 -11.16 1.90 26.00
CA ARG A 258 -11.67 2.48 27.26
C ARG A 258 -11.50 3.99 27.32
N ASN A 259 -10.48 4.51 26.64
CA ASN A 259 -10.09 5.92 26.66
C ASN A 259 -10.48 6.66 25.37
N VAL A 260 -11.55 6.26 24.69
CA VAL A 260 -12.00 6.94 23.46
C VAL A 260 -12.58 8.31 23.83
N ASP A 261 -11.97 9.35 23.30
CA ASP A 261 -12.41 10.74 23.52
C ASP A 261 -13.55 11.12 22.56
N ILE A 262 -14.77 10.74 22.91
CA ILE A 262 -15.98 11.03 22.13
C ILE A 262 -16.23 12.53 21.98
N PRO A 263 -16.09 13.38 23.02
CA PRO A 263 -16.17 14.83 22.86
C PRO A 263 -15.22 15.38 21.80
N MET A 264 -13.94 14.99 21.83
CA MET A 264 -12.95 15.44 20.84
C MET A 264 -13.31 14.99 19.40
N ILE A 265 -13.86 13.77 19.25
CA ILE A 265 -14.36 13.30 17.96
C ILE A 265 -15.48 14.21 17.44
N GLN A 266 -16.42 14.55 18.31
CA GLN A 266 -17.59 15.37 17.95
C GLN A 266 -17.22 16.81 17.60
N GLU A 267 -16.27 17.39 18.32
CA GLU A 267 -15.81 18.78 18.12
C GLU A 267 -15.13 19.01 16.77
N LYS A 268 -14.55 17.96 16.15
CA LYS A 268 -13.79 18.03 14.88
C LYS A 268 -12.70 19.12 14.92
N SER A 269 -12.12 19.35 16.11
CA SER A 269 -11.25 20.51 16.38
C SER A 269 -9.80 20.33 15.91
N LEU A 270 -9.38 19.10 15.55
CA LEU A 270 -8.00 18.83 15.19
C LEU A 270 -7.64 19.44 13.82
N LYS A 271 -6.59 20.28 13.83
CA LYS A 271 -6.02 20.86 12.61
C LYS A 271 -4.67 20.19 12.31
N VAL A 272 -4.62 19.45 11.22
CA VAL A 272 -3.46 18.65 10.89
C VAL A 272 -2.49 19.44 10.01
N ALA A 273 -1.25 19.58 10.51
CA ALA A 273 -0.08 19.92 9.71
C ALA A 273 0.94 18.78 9.91
N TYR A 274 1.12 17.94 8.92
CA TYR A 274 1.89 16.71 9.08
C TYR A 274 2.88 16.51 7.93
N LYS A 275 4.08 16.09 8.30
CA LYS A 275 5.12 15.63 7.38
C LYS A 275 5.68 14.31 7.91
N PRO A 276 5.60 13.22 7.17
CA PRO A 276 6.13 11.94 7.59
C PRO A 276 7.66 11.94 7.64
N PRO A 277 8.29 11.09 8.47
CA PRO A 277 9.70 10.78 8.33
C PRO A 277 9.92 10.14 6.96
N THR A 278 11.03 10.49 6.32
CA THR A 278 11.37 10.01 4.98
C THR A 278 12.82 9.54 4.94
N SER A 279 13.10 8.54 4.09
CA SER A 279 14.45 8.13 3.74
C SER A 279 14.68 8.29 2.24
N ASP A 280 15.93 8.59 1.88
CA ASP A 280 16.30 8.70 0.46
C ASP A 280 16.65 7.32 -0.12
N TRP A 281 15.73 6.71 -0.82
CA TRP A 281 15.93 5.46 -1.54
C TRP A 281 16.87 5.60 -2.75
N GLY A 282 17.26 6.83 -3.13
CA GLY A 282 18.31 7.10 -4.11
C GLY A 282 19.68 6.52 -3.71
N LYS A 283 19.89 6.18 -2.44
CA LYS A 283 21.02 5.36 -1.97
C LYS A 283 21.10 4.01 -2.70
N TYR A 284 19.97 3.48 -3.08
CA TYR A 284 19.86 2.15 -3.70
C TYR A 284 19.40 2.20 -5.16
N LEU A 285 18.51 3.12 -5.50
CA LEU A 285 17.81 3.21 -6.78
C LEU A 285 18.18 4.52 -7.51
N SER A 286 18.17 4.52 -8.83
CA SER A 286 18.38 5.75 -9.61
C SER A 286 17.14 6.64 -9.59
N SER A 287 17.33 7.94 -9.44
CA SER A 287 16.26 8.94 -9.63
C SER A 287 16.13 9.41 -11.09
N GLU A 288 17.09 9.08 -11.93
CA GLU A 288 17.04 9.36 -13.36
C GLU A 288 16.10 8.37 -14.05
N LYS A 289 15.04 8.86 -14.66
CA LYS A 289 14.02 8.08 -15.35
C LYS A 289 14.34 7.96 -16.83
N THR A 290 14.54 6.74 -17.29
CA THR A 290 14.80 6.42 -18.70
C THR A 290 13.66 5.61 -19.34
N TYR A 291 12.82 4.99 -18.54
CA TYR A 291 11.69 4.19 -19.00
C TYR A 291 10.65 5.04 -19.73
N ASN A 292 10.30 4.62 -20.94
CA ASN A 292 9.24 5.21 -21.74
C ASN A 292 8.05 4.22 -21.86
N PRO A 293 6.94 4.45 -21.19
CA PRO A 293 5.77 3.57 -21.25
C PRO A 293 5.12 3.52 -22.63
N ASN A 294 5.34 4.53 -23.47
CA ASN A 294 4.77 4.65 -24.82
C ASN A 294 5.65 4.04 -25.92
N GLU A 295 6.84 3.55 -25.59
CA GLU A 295 7.68 2.84 -26.54
C GLU A 295 6.98 1.58 -27.06
N LEU A 296 7.03 1.35 -28.37
CA LEU A 296 6.41 0.19 -28.98
C LEU A 296 7.27 -1.06 -28.84
N VAL A 297 6.63 -2.15 -28.50
CA VAL A 297 7.23 -3.48 -28.41
C VAL A 297 6.38 -4.51 -29.17
N LYS A 298 7.04 -5.54 -29.68
CA LYS A 298 6.36 -6.66 -30.31
C LYS A 298 5.85 -7.64 -29.26
N VAL A 299 4.61 -8.06 -29.43
CA VAL A 299 4.00 -9.09 -28.60
C VAL A 299 3.33 -10.14 -29.50
N ARG A 300 3.18 -11.35 -28.97
CA ARG A 300 2.43 -12.43 -29.61
C ARG A 300 1.19 -12.76 -28.81
N THR A 301 0.02 -12.80 -29.44
CA THR A 301 -1.23 -13.15 -28.79
C THR A 301 -1.25 -14.63 -28.40
N THR A 302 -1.66 -14.94 -27.17
CA THR A 302 -1.74 -16.34 -26.67
C THR A 302 -3.08 -17.00 -26.97
N LYS A 303 -4.11 -16.20 -27.22
CA LYS A 303 -5.48 -16.63 -27.54
C LYS A 303 -6.19 -15.57 -28.40
N ARG A 304 -7.39 -15.87 -28.89
CA ARG A 304 -8.26 -14.84 -29.50
C ARG A 304 -8.63 -13.79 -28.49
N ILE A 305 -8.44 -12.51 -28.82
CA ILE A 305 -8.79 -11.38 -27.97
C ILE A 305 -9.50 -10.30 -28.80
N TYR A 306 -10.39 -9.56 -28.12
CA TYR A 306 -10.89 -8.29 -28.61
C TYR A 306 -10.32 -7.20 -27.71
N ASP A 307 -9.51 -6.33 -28.28
CA ASP A 307 -8.97 -5.18 -27.55
C ASP A 307 -9.93 -4.00 -27.69
N VAL A 308 -10.59 -3.67 -26.59
CA VAL A 308 -11.60 -2.60 -26.54
C VAL A 308 -10.97 -1.21 -26.74
N GLU A 309 -9.72 -1.02 -26.32
CA GLU A 309 -9.04 0.27 -26.47
C GLU A 309 -8.62 0.54 -27.92
N LEU A 310 -8.28 -0.53 -28.66
CA LEU A 310 -7.87 -0.46 -30.07
C LEU A 310 -9.03 -0.79 -31.02
N ASP A 311 -10.20 -1.16 -30.49
CA ASP A 311 -11.38 -1.61 -31.24
C ASP A 311 -11.02 -2.69 -32.30
N ARG A 312 -10.23 -3.69 -31.90
CA ARG A 312 -9.69 -4.68 -32.83
C ARG A 312 -9.72 -6.10 -32.28
N HIS A 313 -10.04 -7.05 -33.18
CA HIS A 313 -9.90 -8.47 -32.94
C HIS A 313 -8.52 -8.96 -33.37
N TYR A 314 -7.90 -9.78 -32.52
CA TYR A 314 -6.66 -10.48 -32.82
C TYR A 314 -6.88 -11.99 -32.73
N ILE A 315 -6.27 -12.73 -33.63
CA ILE A 315 -6.27 -14.20 -33.61
C ILE A 315 -5.14 -14.72 -32.70
N ARG A 316 -5.21 -15.98 -32.31
CA ARG A 316 -4.14 -16.61 -31.53
C ARG A 316 -2.84 -16.67 -32.34
N HIS A 317 -1.70 -16.40 -31.70
CA HIS A 317 -0.35 -16.34 -32.28
C HIS A 317 -0.11 -15.22 -33.30
N GLU A 318 -0.94 -14.21 -33.32
CA GLU A 318 -0.71 -13.00 -34.09
C GLU A 318 0.38 -12.14 -33.44
N GLU A 319 1.32 -11.63 -34.21
CA GLU A 319 2.33 -10.68 -33.75
C GLU A 319 1.85 -9.25 -34.03
N ILE A 320 1.90 -8.43 -33.01
CA ILE A 320 1.45 -7.04 -33.06
C ILE A 320 2.43 -6.13 -32.32
N GLU A 321 2.41 -4.85 -32.64
CA GLU A 321 3.15 -3.81 -31.91
C GLU A 321 2.19 -3.00 -31.06
N ILE A 322 2.50 -2.90 -29.77
CA ILE A 322 1.75 -2.10 -28.78
C ILE A 322 2.72 -1.44 -27.82
N THR A 323 2.24 -0.46 -27.06
CA THR A 323 3.08 0.23 -26.07
C THR A 323 3.58 -0.71 -24.98
N LYS A 324 4.76 -0.44 -24.40
CA LYS A 324 5.32 -1.21 -23.28
C LYS A 324 4.34 -1.33 -22.12
N ALA A 325 3.67 -0.25 -21.74
CA ALA A 325 2.68 -0.26 -20.69
C ALA A 325 1.50 -1.19 -21.00
N ARG A 326 0.99 -1.17 -22.25
CA ARG A 326 -0.11 -2.04 -22.66
C ARG A 326 0.32 -3.50 -22.75
N ALA A 327 1.54 -3.77 -23.24
CA ALA A 327 2.11 -5.11 -23.30
C ALA A 327 2.17 -5.77 -21.93
N SER A 328 2.69 -5.06 -20.93
CA SER A 328 2.76 -5.55 -19.53
C SER A 328 1.37 -5.85 -18.93
N GLU A 329 0.39 -4.97 -19.17
CA GLU A 329 -0.99 -5.19 -18.72
C GLU A 329 -1.60 -6.47 -19.34
N LEU A 330 -1.48 -6.62 -20.66
CA LEU A 330 -2.06 -7.76 -21.37
C LEU A 330 -1.31 -9.06 -21.05
N GLU A 331 0.01 -9.01 -20.80
CA GLU A 331 0.78 -10.17 -20.33
C GLU A 331 0.32 -10.60 -18.94
N ALA A 332 0.05 -9.67 -18.03
CA ALA A 332 -0.49 -9.98 -16.69
C ALA A 332 -1.84 -10.69 -16.77
N LYS A 333 -2.68 -10.31 -17.73
CA LYS A 333 -3.96 -10.97 -18.04
C LYS A 333 -3.79 -12.33 -18.78
N GLY A 334 -2.58 -12.69 -19.17
CA GLY A 334 -2.29 -13.89 -19.97
C GLY A 334 -2.86 -13.83 -21.38
N LEU A 335 -2.94 -12.64 -21.98
CA LEU A 335 -3.48 -12.42 -23.32
C LEU A 335 -2.41 -12.32 -24.39
N VAL A 336 -1.20 -11.90 -24.01
CA VAL A 336 -0.04 -11.79 -24.89
C VAL A 336 1.21 -12.34 -24.22
N GLU A 337 2.23 -12.54 -25.04
CA GLU A 337 3.62 -12.80 -24.66
C GLU A 337 4.49 -11.71 -25.25
N ILE A 338 5.31 -11.05 -24.46
CA ILE A 338 6.29 -10.05 -24.93
C ILE A 338 7.44 -10.80 -25.60
N LEU A 339 7.79 -10.41 -26.85
CA LEU A 339 8.80 -11.07 -27.70
C LEU A 339 10.21 -10.53 -27.46
#